data_79630bd9a88b1478549c31e2baa3a3cb
#
_entry.id   79630bd9a88b1478549c31e2baa3a3cb
#
_cell.length_a   1.000
_cell.length_b   1.000
_cell.length_c   1.000
_cell.angle_alpha   90.00
_cell.angle_beta   90.00
_cell.angle_gamma   90.00
#
_symmetry.space_group_name_H-M   'P 1'
#
loop_
_entity.id
_entity.type
_entity.pdbx_description
1 polymer ?
#
loop_
_entity_poly.entity_id
_entity_poly.type
_entity_poly.pdbx_seq_one_letter_code
_entity_poly.pdbx_strand_id
1 'polypeptide(L)'
;MQNNFIKIAVCIITAIVSISVSASEREWKDAPGGLPYYKYTGSQSEDAAFLLGNPRIKVRTHRNGIYELISGDRCWGCFNADPARPDYGKNRATAYVGRKKFELVGPGSLATQSGKCEVYSGAGFARYDYDLGNGIKCSRMISVMPSKNPQEAVPVFLVTLTFENQGTSARNISYEEAISPYYVQSAHRLTPEAERPIQYNISTEISFRCIKADFGVVPQGFVSLAIPQHRAKDEFDPHSIFIYCDNAFLVVNEGELKASIDDFRLRPRRKHTFHVVVGFSGESNRETAEAFILKAEDGRAGAFSSMWKKHIPDFSSEKNTQIRNELYRCAYSAEALTVYSDYFKETFIPGKISNAIRYGENTSNSEQINAALQACYTDPSLAKSIIRYVMKQTSFDGMIPDANKGYGYIPSDQYTHNLVQLEVLNAITEYLRLTGDYAFLDEWIEAYPIERGEVRSVMSVIESYFMYLSERTYVSASMSSMQAAILPEFLNQIELYGKSSAEFLTALRSYTEKSLDHFTARTDYRLSDLQYLLKAQSLPSSKKRDILDDAIDEGIVDMTSLPGIATFDTIEAKSIFRTLILQNKDAKAEDREDLWTIYSYFQIKE
;
A
#
# COMPACT_ATOMS: atom_id res chain seq x y z
N MET A 1 -13.86 -40.29 5.08
CA MET A 1 -13.02 -39.51 4.16
C MET A 1 -13.74 -39.16 2.83
N GLN A 2 -14.29 -40.10 2.06
CA GLN A 2 -14.98 -39.78 0.79
C GLN A 2 -16.23 -38.86 0.94
N ASN A 3 -17.02 -38.99 2.02
CA ASN A 3 -18.23 -38.18 2.22
C ASN A 3 -17.93 -36.71 2.55
N ASN A 4 -16.79 -36.40 3.16
CA ASN A 4 -16.40 -35.02 3.45
C ASN A 4 -15.87 -34.28 2.21
N PHE A 5 -15.16 -35.02 1.32
CA PHE A 5 -14.75 -34.45 0.02
C PHE A 5 -15.96 -34.06 -0.85
N ILE A 6 -17.05 -34.81 -0.77
CA ILE A 6 -18.29 -34.49 -1.50
C ILE A 6 -18.99 -33.27 -0.86
N LYS A 7 -18.98 -33.13 0.46
CA LYS A 7 -19.57 -31.96 1.14
C LYS A 7 -18.77 -30.67 0.86
N ILE A 8 -17.45 -30.71 0.95
CA ILE A 8 -16.57 -29.58 0.61
C ILE A 8 -16.72 -29.20 -0.87
N ALA A 9 -16.77 -30.17 -1.76
CA ALA A 9 -17.02 -29.93 -3.18
C ALA A 9 -18.43 -29.34 -3.42
N VAL A 10 -19.44 -29.74 -2.67
CA VAL A 10 -20.82 -29.22 -2.81
C VAL A 10 -20.95 -27.82 -2.21
N CYS A 11 -20.36 -27.52 -1.05
CA CYS A 11 -20.37 -26.15 -0.50
C CYS A 11 -19.57 -25.17 -1.38
N ILE A 12 -18.41 -25.58 -1.91
CA ILE A 12 -17.63 -24.80 -2.87
C ILE A 12 -18.39 -24.64 -4.20
N ILE A 13 -19.09 -25.68 -4.68
CA ILE A 13 -19.89 -25.63 -5.91
C ILE A 13 -21.15 -24.78 -5.69
N THR A 14 -21.79 -24.81 -4.51
CA THR A 14 -22.97 -23.98 -4.22
C THR A 14 -22.60 -22.50 -4.05
N ALA A 15 -21.45 -22.20 -3.48
CA ALA A 15 -20.87 -20.85 -3.48
C ALA A 15 -20.47 -20.38 -4.90
N ILE A 16 -19.97 -21.29 -5.75
CA ILE A 16 -19.62 -21.00 -7.14
C ILE A 16 -20.87 -20.79 -8.03
N VAL A 17 -21.98 -21.46 -7.74
CA VAL A 17 -23.22 -21.34 -8.54
C VAL A 17 -24.04 -20.09 -8.14
N SER A 18 -23.83 -19.53 -6.96
CA SER A 18 -24.43 -18.24 -6.57
C SER A 18 -23.61 -17.01 -7.00
N ILE A 19 -22.36 -17.20 -7.40
CA ILE A 19 -21.58 -16.17 -8.08
C ILE A 19 -21.97 -16.27 -9.55
N SER A 20 -22.95 -15.44 -9.96
CA SER A 20 -23.07 -15.09 -11.38
C SER A 20 -21.67 -14.83 -11.88
N VAL A 21 -21.22 -15.59 -12.91
CA VAL A 21 -19.98 -15.35 -13.60
C VAL A 21 -20.00 -13.93 -14.16
N SER A 22 -19.67 -12.94 -13.33
CA SER A 22 -19.32 -11.64 -13.84
C SER A 22 -18.07 -11.89 -14.66
N ALA A 23 -18.18 -11.76 -15.98
CA ALA A 23 -17.03 -11.82 -16.87
C ALA A 23 -15.95 -10.95 -16.23
N SER A 24 -14.76 -11.52 -15.96
CA SER A 24 -13.65 -10.81 -15.33
C SER A 24 -13.51 -9.46 -16.01
N GLU A 25 -13.69 -8.37 -15.28
CA GLU A 25 -13.56 -7.01 -15.83
C GLU A 25 -12.14 -6.70 -16.32
N ARG A 26 -11.25 -7.70 -16.30
CA ARG A 26 -9.83 -7.57 -16.62
C ARG A 26 -9.35 -8.70 -17.50
N GLU A 27 -8.70 -8.33 -18.59
CA GLU A 27 -8.00 -9.25 -19.48
C GLU A 27 -6.48 -9.09 -19.28
N TRP A 28 -5.81 -10.15 -18.85
CA TRP A 28 -4.36 -10.15 -18.70
C TRP A 28 -3.64 -10.07 -20.05
N LYS A 29 -2.57 -9.30 -20.10
CA LYS A 29 -1.68 -9.13 -21.23
C LYS A 29 -0.25 -9.40 -20.80
N ASP A 30 0.49 -10.12 -21.63
CA ASP A 30 1.91 -10.34 -21.45
C ASP A 30 2.71 -9.15 -22.00
N ALA A 31 3.73 -8.72 -21.23
CA ALA A 31 4.72 -7.76 -21.69
C ALA A 31 6.01 -8.53 -21.99
N PRO A 32 6.47 -8.60 -23.26
CA PRO A 32 7.74 -9.24 -23.58
C PRO A 32 8.88 -8.63 -22.74
N GLY A 33 9.47 -9.48 -21.89
CA GLY A 33 10.54 -9.05 -20.99
C GLY A 33 10.12 -8.24 -19.76
N GLY A 34 8.82 -7.88 -19.61
CA GLY A 34 8.26 -7.12 -18.50
C GLY A 34 7.40 -7.95 -17.56
N LEU A 35 6.75 -7.28 -16.61
CA LEU A 35 5.71 -7.84 -15.75
C LEU A 35 4.37 -7.90 -16.48
N PRO A 36 3.47 -8.85 -16.16
CA PRO A 36 2.14 -8.87 -16.74
C PRO A 36 1.36 -7.61 -16.37
N TYR A 37 0.46 -7.19 -17.25
CA TYR A 37 -0.45 -6.09 -17.04
C TYR A 37 -1.84 -6.47 -17.55
N TYR A 38 -2.86 -5.68 -17.25
CA TYR A 38 -4.22 -6.01 -17.67
C TYR A 38 -4.92 -4.84 -18.35
N LYS A 39 -5.84 -5.21 -19.26
CA LYS A 39 -6.80 -4.32 -19.90
C LYS A 39 -8.12 -4.43 -19.16
N TYR A 40 -8.75 -3.30 -18.88
CA TYR A 40 -10.12 -3.28 -18.39
C TYR A 40 -11.11 -3.58 -19.52
N THR A 41 -12.05 -4.50 -19.27
CA THR A 41 -13.03 -4.96 -20.29
C THR A 41 -14.49 -4.72 -19.88
N GLY A 42 -14.75 -4.45 -18.60
CA GLY A 42 -16.11 -4.24 -18.06
C GLY A 42 -16.72 -2.89 -18.40
N SER A 43 -18.02 -2.74 -18.12
CA SER A 43 -18.69 -1.45 -18.18
C SER A 43 -18.00 -0.47 -17.23
N GLN A 44 -17.90 0.78 -17.65
CA GLN A 44 -17.16 1.81 -16.92
C GLN A 44 -17.88 2.16 -15.60
N SER A 45 -17.65 1.41 -14.53
CA SER A 45 -17.93 1.92 -13.20
C SER A 45 -16.88 2.99 -12.89
N GLU A 46 -17.29 4.14 -12.40
CA GLU A 46 -16.41 5.27 -12.08
C GLU A 46 -15.35 4.92 -11.03
N ASP A 47 -15.53 3.83 -10.29
CA ASP A 47 -14.84 3.51 -9.04
C ASP A 47 -13.66 2.51 -9.16
N ALA A 48 -13.31 2.05 -10.37
CA ALA A 48 -12.15 1.18 -10.52
C ALA A 48 -10.85 2.00 -10.41
N ALA A 49 -10.37 2.18 -9.20
CA ALA A 49 -9.13 2.86 -8.90
C ALA A 49 -7.95 1.88 -8.94
N PHE A 50 -6.78 2.37 -9.37
CA PHE A 50 -5.52 1.67 -9.33
C PHE A 50 -4.46 2.57 -8.67
N LEU A 51 -3.74 2.05 -7.67
CA LEU A 51 -2.72 2.80 -6.96
C LEU A 51 -1.37 2.63 -7.62
N LEU A 52 -0.74 3.75 -7.95
CA LEU A 52 0.67 3.84 -8.30
C LEU A 52 1.41 4.45 -7.12
N GLY A 53 2.63 4.00 -6.83
CA GLY A 53 3.37 4.58 -5.71
C GLY A 53 4.81 4.12 -5.61
N ASN A 54 5.57 4.89 -4.86
CA ASN A 54 6.85 4.54 -4.28
C ASN A 54 6.89 5.09 -2.84
N PRO A 55 7.95 4.89 -2.06
CA PRO A 55 7.97 5.34 -0.65
C PRO A 55 7.70 6.82 -0.39
N ARG A 56 7.79 7.69 -1.42
CA ARG A 56 7.64 9.14 -1.28
C ARG A 56 6.40 9.74 -1.92
N ILE A 57 5.69 9.00 -2.78
CA ILE A 57 4.51 9.50 -3.50
C ILE A 57 3.50 8.39 -3.74
N LYS A 58 2.22 8.73 -3.68
CA LYS A 58 1.10 7.89 -4.10
C LYS A 58 0.29 8.61 -5.15
N VAL A 59 -0.12 7.88 -6.18
CA VAL A 59 -1.00 8.37 -7.24
C VAL A 59 -2.13 7.37 -7.43
N ARG A 60 -3.32 7.71 -6.97
CA ARG A 60 -4.51 6.90 -7.21
C ARG A 60 -5.09 7.29 -8.55
N THR A 61 -5.15 6.36 -9.49
CA THR A 61 -5.68 6.59 -10.84
C THR A 61 -7.04 5.93 -11.02
N HIS A 62 -7.91 6.56 -11.80
CA HIS A 62 -9.27 6.10 -12.09
C HIS A 62 -9.43 5.73 -13.57
N ARG A 63 -10.43 4.90 -13.88
CA ARG A 63 -10.70 4.48 -15.27
C ARG A 63 -11.05 5.65 -16.20
N ASN A 64 -11.60 6.73 -15.66
CA ASN A 64 -11.91 7.95 -16.41
C ASN A 64 -10.70 8.89 -16.59
N GLY A 65 -9.49 8.45 -16.22
CA GLY A 65 -8.24 9.20 -16.40
C GLY A 65 -7.93 10.22 -15.30
N ILE A 66 -8.82 10.42 -14.33
CA ILE A 66 -8.55 11.25 -13.15
C ILE A 66 -7.49 10.57 -12.30
N TYR A 67 -6.65 11.36 -11.65
CA TYR A 67 -5.74 10.92 -10.61
C TYR A 67 -5.82 11.80 -9.36
N GLU A 68 -5.43 11.22 -8.24
CA GLU A 68 -5.23 11.90 -6.97
C GLU A 68 -3.75 11.82 -6.61
N LEU A 69 -3.17 12.97 -6.28
CA LEU A 69 -1.81 13.08 -5.75
C LEU A 69 -1.89 13.05 -4.24
N ILE A 70 -1.35 11.99 -3.62
CA ILE A 70 -1.51 11.71 -2.19
C ILE A 70 -0.16 11.59 -1.52
N SER A 71 -0.01 12.19 -0.33
CA SER A 71 1.07 11.90 0.60
C SER A 71 0.59 10.96 1.69
N GLY A 72 1.38 9.93 1.99
CA GLY A 72 1.11 8.98 3.07
C GLY A 72 1.80 9.33 4.39
N ASP A 73 2.78 10.23 4.36
CA ASP A 73 3.53 10.72 5.51
C ASP A 73 3.25 12.20 5.78
N ARG A 74 3.84 12.75 6.82
CA ARG A 74 3.93 14.17 7.16
C ARG A 74 2.61 14.96 7.14
N CYS A 75 1.93 15.06 6.02
CA CYS A 75 0.70 15.85 5.85
C CYS A 75 -0.50 15.06 5.32
N TRP A 76 -0.40 13.77 5.22
CA TRP A 76 -1.46 12.77 4.96
C TRP A 76 -2.68 13.31 4.21
N GLY A 77 -2.53 13.65 2.97
CA GLY A 77 -3.66 14.22 2.26
C GLY A 77 -3.58 14.12 0.75
N CYS A 78 -4.68 14.52 0.14
CA CYS A 78 -4.79 14.70 -1.29
C CYS A 78 -4.52 16.17 -1.65
N PHE A 79 -3.64 16.39 -2.63
CA PHE A 79 -3.15 17.72 -3.04
C PHE A 79 -3.87 18.30 -4.26
N ASN A 80 -4.78 17.55 -4.84
CA ASN A 80 -5.62 17.98 -5.95
C ASN A 80 -7.05 17.46 -5.78
N ALA A 81 -7.58 17.47 -4.57
CA ALA A 81 -8.93 17.03 -4.29
C ALA A 81 -9.97 17.89 -5.03
N ASP A 82 -11.08 17.28 -5.40
CA ASP A 82 -12.25 18.03 -5.90
C ASP A 82 -13.00 18.63 -4.70
N PRO A 83 -13.21 19.95 -4.62
CA PRO A 83 -13.99 20.57 -3.54
C PRO A 83 -15.40 20.01 -3.36
N ALA A 84 -16.02 19.54 -4.44
CA ALA A 84 -17.35 18.92 -4.41
C ALA A 84 -17.31 17.44 -4.00
N ARG A 85 -16.14 16.78 -4.16
CA ARG A 85 -15.86 15.39 -3.83
C ARG A 85 -14.45 15.30 -3.24
N PRO A 86 -14.26 15.62 -1.95
CA PRO A 86 -12.94 15.72 -1.35
C PRO A 86 -12.05 14.47 -1.44
N ASP A 87 -12.67 13.31 -1.61
CA ASP A 87 -12.05 12.00 -1.82
C ASP A 87 -11.73 11.70 -3.29
N TYR A 88 -11.87 12.69 -4.18
CA TYR A 88 -11.71 12.53 -5.61
C TYR A 88 -10.79 13.59 -6.21
N GLY A 89 -9.82 13.15 -7.00
CA GLY A 89 -8.85 14.06 -7.60
C GLY A 89 -9.43 14.97 -8.67
N LYS A 90 -8.87 16.16 -8.82
CA LYS A 90 -9.22 17.13 -9.83
C LYS A 90 -8.05 17.44 -10.75
N ASN A 91 -8.10 16.89 -11.94
CA ASN A 91 -7.18 17.20 -13.03
C ASN A 91 -7.93 17.20 -14.35
N ARG A 92 -7.36 17.82 -15.37
CA ARG A 92 -7.94 17.97 -16.71
C ARG A 92 -6.88 17.66 -17.75
N ALA A 93 -7.29 16.94 -18.80
CA ALA A 93 -6.48 16.70 -19.98
C ALA A 93 -7.33 16.92 -21.24
N THR A 94 -6.89 17.79 -22.13
CA THR A 94 -7.62 18.17 -23.34
C THR A 94 -6.71 18.10 -24.56
N ALA A 95 -7.14 17.40 -25.60
CA ALA A 95 -6.46 17.37 -26.89
C ALA A 95 -7.27 18.13 -27.94
N TYR A 96 -6.57 18.79 -28.84
CA TYR A 96 -7.17 19.44 -30.02
C TYR A 96 -6.60 18.83 -31.28
N VAL A 97 -7.46 18.50 -32.26
CA VAL A 97 -7.08 18.06 -33.61
C VAL A 97 -7.64 19.07 -34.59
N GLY A 98 -6.82 19.99 -35.02
CA GLY A 98 -7.24 21.20 -35.70
C GLY A 98 -8.15 22.04 -34.78
N ARG A 99 -9.41 22.25 -35.21
CA ARG A 99 -10.39 23.00 -34.39
C ARG A 99 -11.25 22.14 -33.47
N LYS A 100 -11.10 20.81 -33.53
CA LYS A 100 -11.94 19.89 -32.74
C LYS A 100 -11.32 19.63 -31.39
N LYS A 101 -12.09 19.92 -30.34
CA LYS A 101 -11.72 19.69 -28.94
C LYS A 101 -12.13 18.29 -28.49
N PHE A 102 -11.27 17.64 -27.68
CA PHE A 102 -11.50 16.34 -27.04
C PHE A 102 -11.13 16.43 -25.57
N GLU A 103 -12.11 16.30 -24.70
CA GLU A 103 -11.88 16.09 -23.26
C GLU A 103 -11.47 14.64 -23.05
N LEU A 104 -10.26 14.41 -22.52
CA LEU A 104 -9.71 13.07 -22.35
C LEU A 104 -10.02 12.48 -20.97
N VAL A 105 -10.18 13.33 -19.96
CA VAL A 105 -10.22 12.95 -18.55
C VAL A 105 -11.51 13.45 -17.90
N GLY A 106 -12.07 12.67 -16.99
CA GLY A 106 -13.21 13.00 -16.17
C GLY A 106 -14.56 12.45 -16.67
N PRO A 107 -15.64 12.69 -15.92
CA PRO A 107 -16.97 12.28 -16.31
C PRO A 107 -17.39 12.88 -17.65
N GLY A 108 -17.98 12.08 -18.55
CA GLY A 108 -18.40 12.50 -19.89
C GLY A 108 -17.27 12.66 -20.92
N SER A 109 -16.01 12.48 -20.51
CA SER A 109 -14.84 12.53 -21.41
C SER A 109 -14.73 11.30 -22.31
N LEU A 110 -13.74 11.30 -23.23
CA LEU A 110 -13.45 10.13 -24.05
C LEU A 110 -13.10 8.89 -23.23
N ALA A 111 -12.48 9.05 -22.05
CA ALA A 111 -12.16 7.94 -21.16
C ALA A 111 -13.41 7.14 -20.73
N THR A 112 -14.58 7.79 -20.66
CA THR A 112 -15.84 7.17 -20.25
C THR A 112 -16.72 6.70 -21.40
N GLN A 113 -16.34 7.00 -22.66
CA GLN A 113 -17.10 6.63 -23.85
C GLN A 113 -16.70 5.25 -24.37
N SER A 114 -17.67 4.35 -24.53
CA SER A 114 -17.43 3.00 -25.06
C SER A 114 -16.76 3.04 -26.43
N GLY A 115 -15.69 2.24 -26.60
CA GLY A 115 -14.93 2.14 -27.85
C GLY A 115 -14.07 3.35 -28.20
N LYS A 116 -14.01 4.38 -27.35
CA LYS A 116 -13.19 5.59 -27.55
C LYS A 116 -11.90 5.60 -26.76
N CYS A 117 -11.85 4.85 -25.66
CA CYS A 117 -10.68 4.71 -24.83
C CYS A 117 -10.49 3.26 -24.41
N GLU A 118 -9.26 2.78 -24.47
CA GLU A 118 -8.84 1.53 -23.84
C GLU A 118 -7.98 1.85 -22.62
N VAL A 119 -8.29 1.21 -21.48
CA VAL A 119 -7.60 1.47 -20.21
C VAL A 119 -6.80 0.26 -19.80
N TYR A 120 -5.55 0.47 -19.43
CA TYR A 120 -4.60 -0.55 -19.02
C TYR A 120 -3.94 -0.16 -17.70
N SER A 121 -3.64 -1.14 -16.85
CA SER A 121 -2.85 -0.95 -15.63
C SER A 121 -1.87 -2.10 -15.42
N GLY A 122 -0.74 -1.78 -14.82
CA GLY A 122 0.30 -2.74 -14.48
C GLY A 122 1.25 -2.17 -13.44
N ALA A 123 2.32 -2.89 -13.15
CA ALA A 123 3.31 -2.45 -12.17
C ALA A 123 3.88 -1.07 -12.55
N GLY A 124 3.58 -0.08 -11.73
CA GLY A 124 4.07 1.29 -11.88
C GLY A 124 3.42 2.13 -12.96
N PHE A 125 2.33 1.70 -13.60
CA PHE A 125 1.68 2.52 -14.63
C PHE A 125 0.16 2.33 -14.74
N ALA A 126 -0.51 3.40 -15.21
CA ALA A 126 -1.85 3.38 -15.77
C ALA A 126 -1.83 4.07 -17.14
N ARG A 127 -2.43 3.44 -18.18
CA ARG A 127 -2.40 3.93 -19.55
C ARG A 127 -3.79 4.00 -20.14
N TYR A 128 -4.05 5.07 -20.87
CA TYR A 128 -5.30 5.40 -21.53
C TYR A 128 -5.01 5.63 -23.03
N ASP A 129 -5.49 4.73 -23.89
CA ASP A 129 -5.30 4.80 -25.34
C ASP A 129 -6.59 5.31 -26.01
N TYR A 130 -6.57 6.55 -26.47
CA TYR A 130 -7.72 7.26 -27.04
C TYR A 130 -7.76 7.22 -28.57
N ASP A 131 -8.97 7.11 -29.11
CA ASP A 131 -9.25 7.34 -30.53
C ASP A 131 -9.83 8.75 -30.74
N LEU A 132 -9.03 9.68 -31.26
CA LEU A 132 -9.45 11.05 -31.55
C LEU A 132 -10.12 11.17 -32.92
N GLY A 133 -10.26 10.06 -33.66
CA GLY A 133 -10.83 10.03 -35.02
C GLY A 133 -9.85 10.47 -36.10
N ASN A 134 -10.26 10.28 -37.35
CA ASN A 134 -9.45 10.63 -38.54
C ASN A 134 -8.03 10.02 -38.54
N GLY A 135 -7.86 8.86 -37.93
CA GLY A 135 -6.57 8.18 -37.81
C GLY A 135 -5.61 8.79 -36.78
N ILE A 136 -6.07 9.69 -35.94
CA ILE A 136 -5.27 10.22 -34.81
C ILE A 136 -5.55 9.43 -33.55
N LYS A 137 -4.50 8.87 -32.99
CA LYS A 137 -4.50 8.18 -31.68
C LYS A 137 -3.71 8.99 -30.66
N CYS A 138 -4.13 8.94 -29.41
CA CYS A 138 -3.41 9.53 -28.29
C CYS A 138 -3.26 8.48 -27.19
N SER A 139 -2.04 8.23 -26.74
CA SER A 139 -1.77 7.44 -25.54
C SER A 139 -1.32 8.37 -24.43
N ARG A 140 -2.03 8.33 -23.31
CA ARG A 140 -1.67 9.03 -22.06
C ARG A 140 -1.35 8.00 -20.99
N MET A 141 -0.10 8.00 -20.52
CA MET A 141 0.39 7.02 -19.56
C MET A 141 0.94 7.73 -18.32
N ILE A 142 0.39 7.39 -17.16
CA ILE A 142 0.86 7.86 -15.86
C ILE A 142 1.78 6.78 -15.31
N SER A 143 3.01 7.13 -14.90
CA SER A 143 3.99 6.16 -14.42
C SER A 143 4.76 6.66 -13.20
N VAL A 144 5.05 5.73 -12.26
CA VAL A 144 5.86 5.95 -11.06
C VAL A 144 7.07 5.03 -11.11
N MET A 145 8.24 5.55 -10.72
CA MET A 145 9.50 4.80 -10.67
C MET A 145 9.64 4.11 -9.30
N PRO A 146 10.04 2.83 -9.24
CA PRO A 146 10.36 2.16 -7.99
C PRO A 146 11.65 2.72 -7.37
N SER A 147 11.85 2.54 -6.07
CA SER A 147 13.12 2.80 -5.41
C SER A 147 13.41 1.74 -4.35
N LYS A 148 14.62 1.19 -4.37
CA LYS A 148 15.11 0.29 -3.32
C LYS A 148 15.57 1.05 -2.07
N ASN A 149 16.00 2.30 -2.25
CA ASN A 149 16.32 3.18 -1.14
C ASN A 149 15.18 4.17 -0.94
N PRO A 150 14.38 4.02 0.13
CA PRO A 150 13.23 4.89 0.38
C PRO A 150 13.60 6.37 0.53
N GLN A 151 14.79 6.67 1.07
CA GLN A 151 15.26 8.05 1.26
C GLN A 151 15.55 8.74 -0.07
N GLU A 152 15.99 7.98 -1.08
CA GLU A 152 16.34 8.46 -2.43
C GLU A 152 15.16 8.35 -3.41
N ALA A 153 14.01 7.84 -2.97
CA ALA A 153 12.84 7.72 -3.82
C ALA A 153 12.39 9.10 -4.29
N VAL A 154 12.22 9.25 -5.60
CA VAL A 154 11.85 10.52 -6.22
C VAL A 154 10.34 10.73 -6.06
N PRO A 155 9.88 11.83 -5.41
CA PRO A 155 8.48 12.05 -5.10
C PRO A 155 7.70 12.63 -6.29
N VAL A 156 7.85 12.04 -7.46
CA VAL A 156 7.21 12.51 -8.70
C VAL A 156 6.64 11.36 -9.51
N PHE A 157 5.68 11.67 -10.38
CA PHE A 157 5.20 10.77 -11.42
C PHE A 157 5.32 11.43 -12.80
N LEU A 158 5.36 10.59 -13.82
CA LEU A 158 5.48 10.99 -15.21
C LEU A 158 4.17 10.76 -15.94
N VAL A 159 3.68 11.78 -16.66
CA VAL A 159 2.64 11.63 -17.67
C VAL A 159 3.33 11.64 -19.04
N THR A 160 3.37 10.48 -19.69
CA THR A 160 3.88 10.35 -21.06
C THR A 160 2.72 10.44 -22.04
N LEU A 161 2.79 11.38 -22.95
CA LEU A 161 1.78 11.64 -23.98
C LEU A 161 2.34 11.33 -25.35
N THR A 162 1.76 10.35 -26.04
CA THR A 162 2.19 9.97 -27.39
C THR A 162 1.03 10.14 -28.36
N PHE A 163 1.18 11.06 -29.31
CA PHE A 163 0.27 11.23 -30.43
C PHE A 163 0.79 10.45 -31.65
N GLU A 164 -0.08 9.68 -32.30
CA GLU A 164 0.22 8.91 -33.50
C GLU A 164 -0.77 9.29 -34.62
N ASN A 165 -0.25 9.61 -35.79
CA ASN A 165 -1.06 9.83 -36.97
C ASN A 165 -1.01 8.60 -37.87
N GLN A 166 -2.04 7.77 -37.86
CA GLN A 166 -2.23 6.60 -38.71
C GLN A 166 -2.93 6.95 -40.04
N GLY A 167 -3.38 8.20 -40.17
CA GLY A 167 -4.05 8.69 -41.37
C GLY A 167 -3.09 9.04 -42.51
N THR A 168 -3.64 9.55 -43.59
CA THR A 168 -2.91 9.92 -44.81
C THR A 168 -2.59 11.41 -44.94
N SER A 169 -3.15 12.25 -44.07
CA SER A 169 -2.98 13.72 -44.09
C SER A 169 -2.34 14.21 -42.81
N ALA A 170 -1.48 15.21 -42.89
CA ALA A 170 -0.95 15.89 -41.71
C ALA A 170 -2.07 16.58 -40.92
N ARG A 171 -1.95 16.61 -39.60
CA ARG A 171 -2.89 17.26 -38.66
C ARG A 171 -2.14 18.15 -37.71
N ASN A 172 -2.74 19.27 -37.37
CA ASN A 172 -2.29 20.13 -36.30
C ASN A 172 -2.89 19.61 -35.00
N ILE A 173 -2.04 19.44 -34.00
CA ILE A 173 -2.39 18.93 -32.68
C ILE A 173 -1.92 19.92 -31.62
N SER A 174 -2.77 20.22 -30.66
CA SER A 174 -2.36 20.86 -29.39
C SER A 174 -2.92 20.09 -28.18
N TYR A 175 -2.33 20.32 -27.01
CA TYR A 175 -2.69 19.59 -25.81
C TYR A 175 -2.55 20.44 -24.57
N GLU A 176 -3.42 20.20 -23.60
CA GLU A 176 -3.35 20.80 -22.27
C GLU A 176 -3.44 19.71 -21.20
N GLU A 177 -2.53 19.72 -20.25
CA GLU A 177 -2.59 18.96 -18.98
C GLU A 177 -2.67 19.96 -17.84
N ALA A 178 -3.66 19.81 -16.95
CA ALA A 178 -3.85 20.71 -15.82
C ALA A 178 -4.16 19.95 -14.54
N ILE A 179 -3.64 20.45 -13.44
CA ILE A 179 -3.93 20.00 -12.09
C ILE A 179 -4.46 21.19 -11.27
N SER A 180 -5.54 20.98 -10.53
CA SER A 180 -6.09 22.00 -9.64
C SER A 180 -5.56 21.73 -8.22
N PRO A 181 -4.66 22.59 -7.69
CA PRO A 181 -4.19 22.46 -6.33
C PRO A 181 -5.34 22.66 -5.35
N TYR A 182 -5.63 21.64 -4.56
CA TYR A 182 -6.62 21.72 -3.49
C TYR A 182 -6.29 20.67 -2.44
N TYR A 183 -5.88 21.10 -1.25
CA TYR A 183 -5.44 20.21 -0.20
C TYR A 183 -6.60 19.77 0.69
N VAL A 184 -6.76 18.46 0.84
CA VAL A 184 -7.63 17.83 1.82
C VAL A 184 -6.80 16.89 2.67
N GLN A 185 -6.76 17.11 3.97
CA GLN A 185 -6.07 16.24 4.91
C GLN A 185 -6.80 14.92 5.07
N SER A 186 -6.06 13.82 5.13
CA SER A 186 -6.60 12.50 5.43
C SER A 186 -7.15 12.44 6.85
N ALA A 187 -8.24 11.69 7.04
CA ALA A 187 -8.86 11.50 8.33
C ALA A 187 -7.92 10.81 9.33
N HIS A 188 -8.01 11.20 10.59
CA HIS A 188 -7.36 10.50 11.67
C HIS A 188 -8.25 9.35 12.15
N ARG A 189 -7.72 8.11 12.22
CA ARG A 189 -8.51 6.93 12.56
C ARG A 189 -9.19 7.01 13.94
N LEU A 190 -8.50 7.58 14.94
CA LEU A 190 -8.98 7.65 16.33
C LEU A 190 -9.71 8.94 16.67
N THR A 191 -9.64 9.96 15.80
CA THR A 191 -10.31 11.25 16.01
C THR A 191 -10.98 11.72 14.72
N PRO A 192 -12.25 11.33 14.48
CA PRO A 192 -13.02 11.75 13.31
C PRO A 192 -13.08 13.28 13.12
N GLU A 193 -12.87 14.04 14.19
CA GLU A 193 -12.80 15.50 14.18
C GLU A 193 -11.61 16.06 13.40
N ALA A 194 -10.63 15.21 13.08
CA ALA A 194 -9.51 15.56 12.19
C ALA A 194 -9.93 15.79 10.73
N GLU A 195 -11.14 15.38 10.35
CA GLU A 195 -11.71 15.65 9.02
C GLU A 195 -12.13 17.11 8.81
N ARG A 196 -11.87 17.99 9.79
CA ARG A 196 -12.18 19.41 9.63
C ARG A 196 -11.31 20.02 8.52
N PRO A 197 -11.91 20.80 7.61
CA PRO A 197 -11.16 21.45 6.56
C PRO A 197 -10.08 22.35 7.19
N ILE A 198 -8.83 22.08 6.83
CA ILE A 198 -7.71 22.91 7.21
C ILE A 198 -7.78 24.17 6.37
N GLN A 199 -7.74 25.34 7.01
CA GLN A 199 -7.61 26.59 6.29
C GLN A 199 -6.17 26.70 5.75
N TYR A 200 -6.03 26.92 4.46
CA TYR A 200 -4.76 27.14 3.80
C TYR A 200 -4.88 28.22 2.72
N ASN A 201 -3.77 28.85 2.42
CA ASN A 201 -3.62 29.74 1.28
C ASN A 201 -2.74 29.05 0.24
N ILE A 202 -3.07 29.22 -1.04
CA ILE A 202 -2.25 28.74 -2.14
C ILE A 202 -1.50 29.92 -2.74
N SER A 203 -0.17 29.82 -2.81
CA SER A 203 0.66 30.72 -3.59
C SER A 203 1.34 29.95 -4.72
N THR A 204 1.52 30.58 -5.87
CA THR A 204 2.11 29.94 -7.05
C THR A 204 3.31 30.74 -7.54
N GLU A 205 4.36 30.01 -7.93
CA GLU A 205 5.56 30.54 -8.53
C GLU A 205 5.79 29.87 -9.90
N ILE A 206 6.08 30.68 -10.93
CA ILE A 206 6.43 30.20 -12.25
C ILE A 206 7.91 30.45 -12.48
N SER A 207 8.64 29.40 -12.74
CA SER A 207 10.02 29.41 -13.21
C SER A 207 10.11 28.77 -14.60
N PHE A 208 11.30 28.77 -15.21
CA PHE A 208 11.47 28.17 -16.56
C PHE A 208 11.00 26.71 -16.61
N ARG A 209 9.94 26.46 -17.39
CA ARG A 209 9.30 25.12 -17.59
C ARG A 209 8.83 24.43 -16.29
N CYS A 210 8.63 25.17 -15.22
CA CYS A 210 8.15 24.65 -13.96
C CYS A 210 7.17 25.63 -13.30
N ILE A 211 6.04 25.14 -12.81
CA ILE A 211 5.15 25.87 -11.91
C ILE A 211 5.16 25.13 -10.58
N LYS A 212 5.30 25.89 -9.50
CA LYS A 212 5.21 25.41 -8.11
C LYS A 212 3.99 26.01 -7.44
N ALA A 213 3.30 25.23 -6.62
CA ALA A 213 2.25 25.68 -5.74
C ALA A 213 2.57 25.31 -4.30
N ASP A 214 2.58 26.31 -3.43
CA ASP A 214 2.81 26.19 -2.01
C ASP A 214 1.49 26.29 -1.25
N PHE A 215 1.27 25.41 -0.26
CA PHE A 215 0.12 25.39 0.62
C PHE A 215 0.52 25.97 1.98
N GLY A 216 0.23 27.23 2.22
CA GLY A 216 0.42 27.86 3.53
C GLY A 216 -0.70 27.48 4.48
N VAL A 217 -0.51 26.46 5.29
CA VAL A 217 -1.50 26.03 6.28
C VAL A 217 -1.53 26.98 7.45
N VAL A 218 -2.73 27.44 7.83
CA VAL A 218 -2.96 28.17 9.06
C VAL A 218 -3.27 27.16 10.17
N PRO A 219 -2.36 26.92 11.14
CA PRO A 219 -2.60 25.98 12.21
C PRO A 219 -3.79 26.42 13.06
N GLN A 220 -4.89 25.72 12.95
CA GLN A 220 -6.06 25.94 13.82
C GLN A 220 -6.59 24.58 14.31
N GLY A 221 -6.89 24.50 15.60
CA GLY A 221 -7.54 23.34 16.18
C GLY A 221 -6.68 22.09 16.24
N PHE A 222 -7.05 21.05 15.49
CA PHE A 222 -6.44 19.72 15.56
C PHE A 222 -4.92 19.70 15.34
N VAL A 223 -4.42 20.45 14.35
CA VAL A 223 -2.97 20.50 14.06
C VAL A 223 -2.21 21.00 15.28
N SER A 224 -2.71 22.03 15.99
CA SER A 224 -2.08 22.55 17.20
C SER A 224 -2.10 21.55 18.38
N LEU A 225 -3.05 20.64 18.43
CA LEU A 225 -3.14 19.59 19.45
C LEU A 225 -2.26 18.38 19.13
N ALA A 226 -2.10 18.06 17.84
CA ALA A 226 -1.29 16.92 17.40
C ALA A 226 0.20 17.23 17.33
N ILE A 227 0.57 18.51 17.13
CA ILE A 227 1.96 18.94 17.04
C ILE A 227 2.54 19.11 18.44
N PRO A 228 3.58 18.38 18.83
CA PRO A 228 4.32 18.65 20.05
C PRO A 228 4.85 20.10 20.04
N GLN A 229 4.67 20.82 21.17
CA GLN A 229 5.02 22.25 21.26
C GLN A 229 6.48 22.59 20.94
N HIS A 230 7.37 21.61 21.00
CA HIS A 230 8.80 21.75 20.74
C HIS A 230 9.19 21.56 19.28
N ARG A 231 8.24 21.29 18.37
CA ARG A 231 8.50 21.06 16.95
C ARG A 231 8.36 22.32 16.11
N ALA A 232 9.20 22.40 15.09
CA ALA A 232 9.10 23.46 14.11
C ALA A 232 7.80 23.31 13.27
N LYS A 233 7.12 24.43 13.06
CA LYS A 233 5.84 24.47 12.33
C LYS A 233 5.94 23.94 10.90
N ASP A 234 7.02 24.26 10.23
CA ASP A 234 7.32 23.90 8.83
C ASP A 234 7.50 22.40 8.62
N GLU A 235 7.80 21.61 9.69
CA GLU A 235 7.82 20.15 9.61
C GLU A 235 6.43 19.54 9.37
N PHE A 236 5.37 20.31 9.61
CA PHE A 236 3.97 19.91 9.50
C PHE A 236 3.23 20.56 8.34
N ASP A 237 3.88 21.46 7.62
CA ASP A 237 3.28 22.09 6.45
C ASP A 237 3.14 21.05 5.32
N PRO A 238 2.03 21.08 4.55
CA PRO A 238 1.87 20.24 3.40
C PRO A 238 3.01 20.42 2.40
N HIS A 239 3.34 19.35 1.68
CA HIS A 239 4.29 19.45 0.59
C HIS A 239 3.84 20.46 -0.45
N SER A 240 4.74 21.28 -0.93
CA SER A 240 4.50 22.02 -2.17
C SER A 240 4.45 21.05 -3.34
N ILE A 241 3.59 21.33 -4.32
CA ILE A 241 3.51 20.54 -5.55
C ILE A 241 4.06 21.33 -6.73
N PHE A 242 4.54 20.62 -7.75
CA PHE A 242 4.96 21.25 -8.98
C PHE A 242 4.49 20.49 -10.23
N ILE A 243 4.41 21.21 -11.36
CA ILE A 243 4.26 20.67 -12.70
C ILE A 243 5.42 21.17 -13.57
N TYR A 244 6.04 20.25 -14.32
CA TYR A 244 7.09 20.53 -15.31
C TYR A 244 6.70 19.90 -16.64
N CYS A 245 7.04 20.55 -17.74
CA CYS A 245 6.89 19.98 -19.09
C CYS A 245 8.10 20.33 -19.96
N ASP A 246 8.61 19.32 -20.69
CA ASP A 246 9.79 19.45 -21.53
C ASP A 246 9.60 20.36 -22.76
N ASN A 247 8.36 20.47 -23.27
CA ASN A 247 8.03 21.20 -24.50
C ASN A 247 6.73 22.01 -24.40
N ALA A 248 6.45 22.68 -23.29
CA ALA A 248 5.20 23.41 -23.11
C ALA A 248 5.39 24.85 -22.64
N PHE A 249 4.38 25.67 -22.91
CA PHE A 249 4.14 26.88 -22.14
C PHE A 249 3.39 26.53 -20.86
N LEU A 250 3.83 27.13 -19.76
CA LEU A 250 3.22 26.93 -18.47
C LEU A 250 2.38 28.16 -18.11
N VAL A 251 1.16 27.90 -17.65
CA VAL A 251 0.22 28.96 -17.30
C VAL A 251 -0.44 28.62 -15.97
N VAL A 252 -0.55 29.59 -15.09
CA VAL A 252 -1.47 29.54 -13.96
C VAL A 252 -2.74 30.26 -14.38
N ASN A 253 -3.86 29.58 -14.40
CA ASN A 253 -5.12 30.15 -14.79
C ASN A 253 -6.21 29.69 -13.82
N GLU A 254 -6.92 30.65 -13.19
CA GLU A 254 -8.03 30.37 -12.28
C GLU A 254 -7.72 29.30 -11.19
N GLY A 255 -6.48 29.28 -10.67
CA GLY A 255 -6.05 28.31 -9.68
C GLY A 255 -5.62 26.96 -10.23
N GLU A 256 -5.58 26.77 -11.54
CA GLU A 256 -5.01 25.56 -12.17
C GLU A 256 -3.53 25.77 -12.51
N LEU A 257 -2.71 24.75 -12.25
CA LEU A 257 -1.36 24.63 -12.81
C LEU A 257 -1.47 23.91 -14.15
N LYS A 258 -1.21 24.61 -15.23
CA LYS A 258 -1.45 24.10 -16.60
C LYS A 258 -0.18 24.07 -17.43
N ALA A 259 0.08 22.92 -18.06
CA ALA A 259 1.04 22.75 -19.13
C ALA A 259 0.30 22.74 -20.48
N SER A 260 0.60 23.70 -21.37
CA SER A 260 0.02 23.80 -22.71
C SER A 260 1.06 23.51 -23.76
N ILE A 261 0.82 22.52 -24.58
CA ILE A 261 1.61 22.19 -25.78
C ILE A 261 0.93 22.84 -26.96
N ASP A 262 1.60 23.80 -27.59
CA ASP A 262 1.10 24.55 -28.70
C ASP A 262 0.93 23.69 -29.99
N ASP A 263 0.22 24.25 -30.93
CA ASP A 263 -0.13 23.63 -32.20
C ASP A 263 1.12 23.13 -32.96
N PHE A 264 1.29 21.82 -33.02
CA PHE A 264 2.37 21.16 -33.75
C PHE A 264 1.78 20.32 -34.88
N ARG A 265 2.51 20.27 -36.02
CA ARG A 265 2.09 19.54 -37.21
C ARG A 265 2.53 18.07 -37.15
N LEU A 266 1.59 17.17 -36.90
CA LEU A 266 1.82 15.72 -36.89
C LEU A 266 1.64 15.15 -38.31
N ARG A 267 2.76 14.76 -38.95
CA ARG A 267 2.78 14.17 -40.29
C ARG A 267 2.18 12.76 -40.32
N PRO A 268 1.69 12.28 -41.49
CA PRO A 268 1.20 10.90 -41.64
C PRO A 268 2.25 9.86 -41.16
N ARG A 269 1.77 8.81 -40.49
CA ARG A 269 2.59 7.68 -40.00
C ARG A 269 3.73 8.10 -39.04
N ARG A 270 3.61 9.25 -38.37
CA ARG A 270 4.57 9.73 -37.38
C ARG A 270 3.94 9.72 -36.01
N LYS A 271 4.84 9.56 -35.02
CA LYS A 271 4.54 9.72 -33.61
C LYS A 271 5.27 10.95 -33.07
N HIS A 272 4.68 11.54 -32.04
CA HIS A 272 5.32 12.60 -31.27
C HIS A 272 5.00 12.39 -29.80
N THR A 273 6.03 12.46 -28.94
CA THR A 273 5.91 12.18 -27.50
C THR A 273 6.31 13.42 -26.71
N PHE A 274 5.56 13.70 -25.65
CA PHE A 274 5.80 14.75 -24.67
C PHE A 274 5.78 14.15 -23.28
N HIS A 275 6.44 14.84 -22.35
CA HIS A 275 6.51 14.44 -20.97
C HIS A 275 6.07 15.58 -20.05
N VAL A 276 5.15 15.26 -19.14
CA VAL A 276 4.75 16.13 -18.05
C VAL A 276 5.12 15.43 -16.74
N VAL A 277 5.87 16.09 -15.86
CA VAL A 277 6.23 15.60 -14.54
C VAL A 277 5.44 16.36 -13.51
N VAL A 278 4.81 15.63 -12.60
CA VAL A 278 4.05 16.20 -11.49
C VAL A 278 4.51 15.54 -10.20
N GLY A 279 4.61 16.28 -9.12
CA GLY A 279 4.97 15.71 -7.83
C GLY A 279 5.18 16.72 -6.73
N PHE A 280 5.82 16.26 -5.65
CA PHE A 280 6.17 17.11 -4.53
C PHE A 280 7.47 17.87 -4.81
N SER A 281 7.45 19.16 -4.48
CA SER A 281 8.55 20.08 -4.76
C SER A 281 9.73 19.82 -3.82
N GLY A 282 10.93 19.83 -4.40
CA GLY A 282 12.22 19.81 -3.69
C GLY A 282 13.05 21.06 -4.04
N GLU A 283 14.35 21.00 -3.75
CA GLU A 283 15.29 22.10 -4.01
C GLU A 283 15.49 22.38 -5.51
N SER A 284 15.47 21.35 -6.34
CA SER A 284 15.78 21.39 -7.77
C SER A 284 14.73 20.68 -8.63
N ASN A 285 13.53 21.24 -8.71
CA ASN A 285 12.38 20.61 -9.41
C ASN A 285 12.67 20.32 -10.88
N ARG A 286 13.34 21.24 -11.58
CA ARG A 286 13.65 21.09 -13.01
C ARG A 286 14.64 19.96 -13.25
N GLU A 287 15.76 19.95 -12.55
CA GLU A 287 16.80 18.93 -12.68
C GLU A 287 16.25 17.55 -12.32
N THR A 288 15.43 17.49 -11.28
CA THR A 288 14.70 16.28 -10.88
C THR A 288 13.80 15.78 -12.01
N ALA A 289 13.00 16.65 -12.62
CA ALA A 289 12.10 16.29 -13.71
C ALA A 289 12.87 15.84 -14.96
N GLU A 290 13.89 16.57 -15.38
CA GLU A 290 14.74 16.23 -16.54
C GLU A 290 15.44 14.88 -16.34
N ALA A 291 16.04 14.65 -15.17
CA ALA A 291 16.67 13.37 -14.82
C ALA A 291 15.68 12.21 -14.77
N PHE A 292 14.44 12.48 -14.34
CA PHE A 292 13.37 11.48 -14.29
C PHE A 292 12.91 11.07 -15.69
N ILE A 293 12.72 12.04 -16.60
CA ILE A 293 12.37 11.80 -18.00
C ILE A 293 13.46 10.96 -18.71
N LEU A 294 14.74 11.25 -18.46
CA LEU A 294 15.86 10.50 -19.06
C LEU A 294 15.90 9.01 -18.65
N LYS A 295 15.29 8.64 -17.52
CA LYS A 295 15.19 7.24 -17.07
C LYS A 295 13.97 6.51 -17.65
N ALA A 296 13.04 7.24 -18.29
CA ALA A 296 11.83 6.65 -18.83
C ALA A 296 12.14 5.78 -20.05
N GLU A 297 11.50 4.62 -20.13
CA GLU A 297 11.62 3.68 -21.22
C GLU A 297 10.48 3.91 -22.23
N ASP A 298 10.76 3.75 -23.52
CA ASP A 298 9.71 3.73 -24.54
C ASP A 298 9.04 2.34 -24.55
N GLY A 299 7.77 2.25 -24.20
CA GLY A 299 7.07 0.97 -24.18
C GLY A 299 5.64 1.01 -23.65
N ARG A 300 4.89 -0.08 -23.95
CA ARG A 300 3.49 -0.23 -23.51
C ARG A 300 3.32 -0.73 -22.08
N ALA A 301 4.38 -1.26 -21.48
CA ALA A 301 4.37 -1.85 -20.16
C ALA A 301 4.81 -0.89 -19.04
N GLY A 302 4.69 0.41 -19.27
CA GLY A 302 5.06 1.47 -18.34
C GLY A 302 6.46 2.03 -18.59
N ALA A 303 6.65 3.30 -18.25
CA ALA A 303 7.89 4.04 -18.46
C ALA A 303 9.09 3.53 -17.64
N PHE A 304 8.85 2.69 -16.63
CA PHE A 304 9.89 2.14 -15.75
C PHE A 304 9.76 0.62 -15.61
N SER A 305 9.28 -0.07 -16.65
CA SER A 305 8.90 -1.49 -16.58
C SER A 305 10.06 -2.42 -16.26
N SER A 306 11.26 -2.17 -16.79
CA SER A 306 12.45 -2.98 -16.47
C SER A 306 12.93 -2.78 -15.04
N MET A 307 12.73 -1.59 -14.48
CA MET A 307 13.06 -1.29 -13.09
C MET A 307 12.08 -2.02 -12.16
N TRP A 308 10.78 -1.95 -12.43
CA TRP A 308 9.76 -2.67 -11.67
C TRP A 308 9.97 -4.19 -11.71
N LYS A 309 10.33 -4.74 -12.87
CA LYS A 309 10.66 -6.17 -12.99
C LYS A 309 11.80 -6.62 -12.08
N LYS A 310 12.80 -5.76 -11.86
CA LYS A 310 13.92 -6.05 -10.95
C LYS A 310 13.57 -5.84 -9.47
N HIS A 311 12.51 -5.08 -9.21
CA HIS A 311 12.08 -4.71 -7.87
C HIS A 311 11.08 -5.73 -7.29
N ILE A 312 10.16 -6.24 -8.10
CA ILE A 312 9.15 -7.21 -7.71
C ILE A 312 9.73 -8.63 -7.67
N PRO A 313 9.40 -9.46 -6.65
CA PRO A 313 9.81 -10.86 -6.59
C PRO A 313 9.43 -11.67 -7.82
N ASP A 314 10.21 -12.70 -8.15
CA ASP A 314 9.95 -13.57 -9.29
C ASP A 314 9.00 -14.73 -8.91
N PHE A 315 7.84 -14.77 -9.55
CA PHE A 315 6.83 -15.82 -9.43
C PHE A 315 6.78 -16.76 -10.65
N SER A 316 7.81 -16.78 -11.48
CA SER A 316 7.85 -17.62 -12.70
C SER A 316 7.72 -19.12 -12.44
N SER A 317 8.05 -19.59 -11.22
CA SER A 317 7.89 -20.97 -10.78
C SER A 317 6.41 -21.39 -10.60
N GLU A 318 5.47 -20.43 -10.43
CA GLU A 318 4.04 -20.74 -10.38
C GLU A 318 3.52 -21.11 -11.77
N LYS A 319 3.00 -22.34 -11.90
CA LYS A 319 2.57 -22.89 -13.19
C LYS A 319 1.21 -22.34 -13.65
N ASN A 320 0.35 -22.01 -12.71
CA ASN A 320 -0.95 -21.42 -13.03
C ASN A 320 -0.75 -19.94 -13.39
N THR A 321 -0.90 -19.61 -14.67
CA THR A 321 -0.68 -18.25 -15.19
C THR A 321 -1.59 -17.22 -14.52
N GLN A 322 -2.83 -17.57 -14.20
CA GLN A 322 -3.76 -16.64 -13.56
C GLN A 322 -3.31 -16.33 -12.13
N ILE A 323 -2.96 -17.35 -11.35
CA ILE A 323 -2.43 -17.18 -9.99
C ILE A 323 -1.12 -16.39 -10.04
N ARG A 324 -0.20 -16.75 -10.94
CA ARG A 324 1.07 -16.06 -11.12
C ARG A 324 0.88 -14.57 -11.39
N ASN A 325 -0.04 -14.22 -12.27
CA ASN A 325 -0.30 -12.82 -12.62
C ASN A 325 -0.91 -12.05 -11.45
N GLU A 326 -1.80 -12.67 -10.66
CA GLU A 326 -2.33 -12.08 -9.44
C GLU A 326 -1.24 -11.90 -8.36
N LEU A 327 -0.30 -12.84 -8.22
CA LEU A 327 0.84 -12.69 -7.31
C LEU A 327 1.73 -11.49 -7.68
N TYR A 328 2.03 -11.30 -8.97
CA TYR A 328 2.73 -10.10 -9.43
C TYR A 328 1.96 -8.81 -9.11
N ARG A 329 0.65 -8.81 -9.30
CA ARG A 329 -0.20 -7.66 -8.94
C ARG A 329 -0.19 -7.40 -7.44
N CYS A 330 -0.36 -8.43 -6.60
CA CYS A 330 -0.35 -8.30 -5.14
C CYS A 330 1.00 -7.79 -4.64
N ALA A 331 2.12 -8.33 -5.14
CA ALA A 331 3.45 -7.87 -4.77
C ALA A 331 3.70 -6.42 -5.19
N TYR A 332 3.24 -6.03 -6.38
CA TYR A 332 3.29 -4.63 -6.79
C TYR A 332 2.44 -3.74 -5.87
N SER A 333 1.24 -4.18 -5.50
CA SER A 333 0.37 -3.43 -4.58
C SER A 333 1.04 -3.18 -3.23
N ALA A 334 1.74 -4.18 -2.68
CA ALA A 334 2.52 -4.06 -1.45
C ALA A 334 3.61 -2.97 -1.57
N GLU A 335 4.39 -3.02 -2.66
CA GLU A 335 5.43 -2.02 -2.93
C GLU A 335 4.86 -0.61 -3.13
N ALA A 336 3.75 -0.48 -3.87
CA ALA A 336 3.09 0.80 -4.09
C ALA A 336 2.54 1.43 -2.81
N LEU A 337 2.28 0.61 -1.78
CA LEU A 337 1.80 1.06 -0.47
C LEU A 337 2.91 1.51 0.48
N THR A 338 4.19 1.17 0.21
CA THR A 338 5.30 1.56 1.09
C THR A 338 5.39 3.06 1.27
N VAL A 339 5.57 3.52 2.52
CA VAL A 339 5.72 4.93 2.89
C VAL A 339 6.99 5.08 3.71
N TYR A 340 7.80 6.08 3.41
CA TYR A 340 8.95 6.45 4.25
C TYR A 340 8.57 7.59 5.19
N SER A 341 8.72 7.36 6.47
CA SER A 341 8.54 8.38 7.50
C SER A 341 9.83 9.16 7.70
N ASP A 342 9.81 10.44 7.35
CA ASP A 342 10.93 11.36 7.58
C ASP A 342 11.22 11.55 9.07
N TYR A 343 10.21 11.39 9.90
CA TYR A 343 10.34 11.53 11.34
C TYR A 343 11.03 10.34 11.99
N PHE A 344 10.48 9.13 11.79
CA PHE A 344 11.06 7.91 12.38
C PHE A 344 12.25 7.38 11.60
N LYS A 345 12.56 7.91 10.39
CA LYS A 345 13.60 7.41 9.47
C LYS A 345 13.42 5.93 9.14
N GLU A 346 12.19 5.49 9.04
CA GLU A 346 11.81 4.11 8.75
C GLU A 346 10.76 4.05 7.64
N THR A 347 10.68 2.91 6.98
CA THR A 347 9.64 2.61 5.99
C THR A 347 8.57 1.74 6.64
N PHE A 348 7.31 2.02 6.32
CA PHE A 348 6.16 1.23 6.79
C PHE A 348 5.17 1.00 5.65
N ILE A 349 4.18 0.14 5.88
CA ILE A 349 3.06 -0.12 4.97
C ILE A 349 1.76 0.11 5.74
N PRO A 350 0.86 0.98 5.28
CA PRO A 350 -0.40 1.28 5.97
C PRO A 350 -1.43 0.14 5.96
N GLY A 351 -1.10 -1.03 5.45
CA GLY A 351 -2.01 -2.15 5.29
C GLY A 351 -2.72 -2.13 3.93
N LYS A 352 -4.01 -1.84 3.89
CA LYS A 352 -4.81 -1.80 2.65
C LYS A 352 -4.71 -0.46 1.92
N ILE A 353 -5.09 -0.44 0.63
CA ILE A 353 -5.15 0.79 -0.18
C ILE A 353 -6.08 1.84 0.45
N SER A 354 -7.25 1.41 0.96
CA SER A 354 -8.19 2.29 1.66
C SER A 354 -7.56 2.99 2.86
N ASN A 355 -6.72 2.29 3.61
CA ASN A 355 -6.01 2.85 4.75
C ASN A 355 -4.97 3.89 4.32
N ALA A 356 -4.18 3.59 3.28
CA ALA A 356 -3.18 4.53 2.75
C ALA A 356 -3.80 5.85 2.30
N ILE A 357 -4.96 5.78 1.64
CA ILE A 357 -5.67 6.95 1.13
C ILE A 357 -6.35 7.73 2.27
N ARG A 358 -7.01 7.02 3.19
CA ARG A 358 -7.87 7.64 4.20
C ARG A 358 -7.11 8.09 5.44
N TYR A 359 -6.10 7.34 5.85
CA TYR A 359 -5.42 7.54 7.13
C TYR A 359 -3.93 7.83 6.99
N GLY A 360 -3.29 7.41 5.87
CA GLY A 360 -1.85 7.54 5.69
C GLY A 360 -1.09 6.91 6.86
N GLU A 361 -0.22 7.69 7.48
CA GLU A 361 0.59 7.29 8.65
C GLU A 361 -0.25 7.03 9.92
N ASN A 362 -1.52 7.43 9.94
CA ASN A 362 -2.42 7.23 11.10
C ASN A 362 -3.16 5.89 11.08
N THR A 363 -2.75 4.94 10.29
CA THR A 363 -3.31 3.59 10.33
C THR A 363 -2.93 2.86 11.61
N SER A 364 -3.65 1.77 11.91
CA SER A 364 -3.37 0.94 13.08
C SER A 364 -1.96 0.35 13.04
N ASN A 365 -1.25 0.40 14.16
CA ASN A 365 0.04 -0.27 14.30
C ASN A 365 -0.06 -1.79 14.16
N SER A 366 -1.21 -2.39 14.46
CA SER A 366 -1.50 -3.80 14.17
C SER A 366 -1.46 -4.09 12.66
N GLU A 367 -2.13 -3.27 11.83
CA GLU A 367 -2.10 -3.44 10.37
C GLU A 367 -0.71 -3.22 9.79
N GLN A 368 0.02 -2.24 10.31
CA GLN A 368 1.39 -1.95 9.88
C GLN A 368 2.36 -3.09 10.24
N ILE A 369 2.32 -3.60 11.48
CA ILE A 369 3.22 -4.69 11.89
C ILE A 369 2.91 -6.00 11.19
N ASN A 370 1.66 -6.30 10.89
CA ASN A 370 1.28 -7.48 10.12
C ASN A 370 1.81 -7.44 8.68
N ALA A 371 2.01 -6.25 8.11
CA ALA A 371 2.67 -6.11 6.82
C ALA A 371 4.15 -6.56 6.84
N ALA A 372 4.82 -6.53 7.99
CA ALA A 372 6.17 -7.05 8.13
C ALA A 372 6.26 -8.56 7.87
N LEU A 373 5.21 -9.33 8.17
CA LEU A 373 5.17 -10.77 7.92
C LEU A 373 5.36 -11.10 6.43
N GLN A 374 4.66 -10.38 5.56
CA GLN A 374 4.84 -10.52 4.11
C GLN A 374 6.24 -10.05 3.68
N ALA A 375 6.68 -8.90 4.20
CA ALA A 375 7.97 -8.33 3.86
C ALA A 375 9.15 -9.24 4.25
N CYS A 376 9.04 -10.07 5.29
CA CYS A 376 10.06 -11.06 5.64
C CYS A 376 10.45 -11.97 4.47
N TYR A 377 9.50 -12.26 3.57
CA TYR A 377 9.71 -13.13 2.40
C TYR A 377 10.11 -12.39 1.13
N THR A 378 9.74 -11.12 0.99
CA THR A 378 9.95 -10.33 -0.23
C THR A 378 11.10 -9.36 -0.13
N ASP A 379 11.21 -8.68 1.01
CA ASP A 379 12.28 -7.72 1.34
C ASP A 379 12.52 -7.68 2.85
N PRO A 380 13.43 -8.50 3.39
CA PRO A 380 13.74 -8.51 4.83
C PRO A 380 14.18 -7.16 5.39
N SER A 381 14.78 -6.28 4.57
CA SER A 381 15.16 -4.94 5.00
C SER A 381 13.93 -4.07 5.27
N LEU A 382 12.90 -4.20 4.45
CA LEU A 382 11.61 -3.55 4.66
C LEU A 382 10.92 -4.11 5.92
N ALA A 383 10.92 -5.44 6.11
CA ALA A 383 10.37 -6.05 7.32
C ALA A 383 11.02 -5.49 8.60
N LYS A 384 12.35 -5.43 8.61
CA LYS A 384 13.13 -4.85 9.71
C LYS A 384 12.78 -3.38 9.97
N SER A 385 12.60 -2.60 8.91
CA SER A 385 12.21 -1.18 9.00
C SER A 385 10.80 -1.03 9.59
N ILE A 386 9.83 -1.84 9.15
CA ILE A 386 8.46 -1.82 9.69
C ILE A 386 8.47 -2.19 11.18
N ILE A 387 9.22 -3.21 11.58
CA ILE A 387 9.34 -3.61 12.98
C ILE A 387 9.92 -2.45 13.80
N ARG A 388 11.02 -1.82 13.37
CA ARG A 388 11.61 -0.66 14.05
C ARG A 388 10.65 0.53 14.11
N TYR A 389 9.89 0.79 13.04
CA TYR A 389 8.90 1.86 13.01
C TYR A 389 7.87 1.73 14.14
N VAL A 390 7.32 0.54 14.36
CA VAL A 390 6.38 0.29 15.46
C VAL A 390 7.08 0.31 16.82
N MET A 391 8.28 -0.28 16.93
CA MET A 391 9.04 -0.32 18.18
C MET A 391 9.48 1.08 18.65
N LYS A 392 9.82 1.99 17.75
CA LYS A 392 10.17 3.39 18.08
C LYS A 392 9.00 4.15 18.74
N GLN A 393 7.76 3.74 18.51
CA GLN A 393 6.56 4.31 19.10
C GLN A 393 6.23 3.74 20.50
N THR A 394 6.94 2.70 20.93
CA THR A 394 6.68 2.03 22.20
C THR A 394 7.09 2.89 23.39
N SER A 395 6.19 3.07 24.36
CA SER A 395 6.50 3.72 25.63
C SER A 395 7.48 2.89 26.49
N PHE A 396 8.06 3.51 27.54
CA PHE A 396 9.03 2.83 28.40
C PHE A 396 8.44 1.65 29.18
N ASP A 397 7.16 1.66 29.44
CA ASP A 397 6.40 0.58 30.08
C ASP A 397 5.90 -0.51 29.12
N GLY A 398 6.33 -0.46 27.86
CA GLY A 398 6.04 -1.48 26.85
C GLY A 398 4.70 -1.35 26.15
N MET A 399 4.04 -0.20 26.28
CA MET A 399 2.78 0.08 25.62
C MET A 399 3.00 0.55 24.19
N ILE A 400 2.29 -0.05 23.23
CA ILE A 400 2.26 0.38 21.84
C ILE A 400 0.93 1.11 21.58
N PRO A 401 0.92 2.32 20.98
CA PRO A 401 -0.32 2.99 20.64
C PRO A 401 -1.07 2.22 19.54
N ASP A 402 -2.39 2.29 19.53
CA ASP A 402 -3.21 1.67 18.49
C ASP A 402 -2.88 2.21 17.10
N ALA A 403 -2.67 3.52 17.02
CA ALA A 403 -2.27 4.20 15.81
C ALA A 403 -1.41 5.41 16.17
N ASN A 404 -0.70 5.92 15.20
CA ASN A 404 0.02 7.16 15.38
C ASN A 404 -0.74 8.34 14.74
N LYS A 405 -0.46 9.58 15.15
CA LYS A 405 -1.00 10.81 14.57
C LYS A 405 0.03 11.48 13.64
N GLY A 406 0.67 10.72 12.78
CA GLY A 406 1.77 11.18 11.98
C GLY A 406 2.99 11.47 12.84
N TYR A 407 3.32 12.71 13.05
CA TYR A 407 4.44 13.08 13.93
C TYR A 407 4.14 12.97 15.42
N GLY A 408 2.98 12.52 15.78
CA GLY A 408 2.54 12.43 17.14
C GLY A 408 2.24 11.01 17.55
N TYR A 409 2.49 10.74 18.80
CA TYR A 409 2.06 9.60 19.54
C TYR A 409 0.72 9.93 20.19
N ILE A 410 -0.27 9.06 20.01
CA ILE A 410 -1.51 9.17 20.76
C ILE A 410 -1.49 8.09 21.81
N PRO A 411 -1.34 8.45 23.08
CA PRO A 411 -1.80 7.56 24.13
C PRO A 411 -3.32 7.46 23.96
N SER A 412 -3.80 6.33 23.46
CA SER A 412 -5.21 6.06 23.44
C SER A 412 -5.63 5.66 24.85
N ASP A 413 -6.65 6.32 25.41
CA ASP A 413 -7.33 5.83 26.62
C ASP A 413 -8.19 4.59 26.30
N GLN A 414 -8.32 4.24 25.03
CA GLN A 414 -9.09 3.10 24.52
C GLN A 414 -8.19 1.91 24.16
N TYR A 415 -7.30 1.51 25.07
CA TYR A 415 -6.51 0.28 24.94
C TYR A 415 -7.38 -0.95 25.09
N THR A 416 -8.26 -1.15 24.17
CA THR A 416 -9.24 -2.18 24.32
C THR A 416 -8.70 -3.58 24.11
N HIS A 417 -7.61 -3.86 23.58
CA HIS A 417 -7.08 -5.22 23.38
C HIS A 417 -5.70 -5.20 22.74
N ASN A 418 -4.69 -4.74 23.47
CA ASN A 418 -3.32 -4.64 22.98
C ASN A 418 -2.71 -6.00 22.66
N LEU A 419 -3.12 -6.56 21.55
CA LEU A 419 -2.48 -7.72 20.95
C LEU A 419 -1.26 -7.29 20.11
N VAL A 420 -1.04 -5.99 19.93
CA VAL A 420 0.03 -5.44 19.08
C VAL A 420 1.41 -5.87 19.56
N GLN A 421 1.63 -5.99 20.87
CA GLN A 421 2.88 -6.54 21.41
C GLN A 421 3.13 -7.97 20.92
N LEU A 422 2.10 -8.82 20.94
CA LEU A 422 2.22 -10.20 20.43
C LEU A 422 2.41 -10.23 18.92
N GLU A 423 1.77 -9.33 18.18
CA GLU A 423 1.97 -9.18 16.74
C GLU A 423 3.40 -8.75 16.40
N VAL A 424 3.98 -7.82 17.19
CA VAL A 424 5.41 -7.44 17.04
C VAL A 424 6.32 -8.62 17.32
N LEU A 425 6.06 -9.38 18.40
CA LEU A 425 6.84 -10.59 18.70
C LEU A 425 6.72 -11.63 17.59
N ASN A 426 5.53 -11.81 16.99
CA ASN A 426 5.33 -12.69 15.84
C ASN A 426 6.16 -12.24 14.64
N ALA A 427 6.15 -10.94 14.31
CA ALA A 427 6.93 -10.38 13.21
C ALA A 427 8.45 -10.52 13.43
N ILE A 428 8.92 -10.28 14.65
CA ILE A 428 10.33 -10.51 15.04
C ILE A 428 10.69 -11.98 14.90
N THR A 429 9.85 -12.88 15.39
CA THR A 429 10.05 -14.34 15.31
C THR A 429 10.22 -14.76 13.86
N GLU A 430 9.31 -14.34 12.98
CA GLU A 430 9.34 -14.67 11.57
C GLU A 430 10.57 -14.09 10.87
N TYR A 431 10.93 -12.83 11.19
CA TYR A 431 12.13 -12.19 10.68
C TYR A 431 13.40 -12.94 11.06
N LEU A 432 13.57 -13.27 12.35
CA LEU A 432 14.75 -14.00 12.84
C LEU A 432 14.82 -15.41 12.27
N ARG A 433 13.68 -16.12 12.19
CA ARG A 433 13.58 -17.47 11.64
C ARG A 433 14.06 -17.54 10.20
N LEU A 434 13.68 -16.53 9.38
CA LEU A 434 13.99 -16.51 7.94
C LEU A 434 15.39 -15.96 7.64
N THR A 435 15.86 -14.99 8.42
CA THR A 435 17.11 -14.27 8.12
C THR A 435 18.31 -14.75 8.94
N GLY A 436 18.08 -15.26 10.14
CA GLY A 436 19.15 -15.52 11.11
C GLY A 436 19.83 -14.24 11.62
N ASP A 437 19.27 -13.06 11.39
CA ASP A 437 19.85 -11.76 11.77
C ASP A 437 19.63 -11.47 13.26
N TYR A 438 20.27 -12.25 14.13
CA TYR A 438 20.21 -12.02 15.58
C TYR A 438 20.92 -10.72 16.01
N ALA A 439 21.76 -10.12 15.16
CA ALA A 439 22.37 -8.82 15.44
C ALA A 439 21.33 -7.71 15.54
N PHE A 440 20.17 -7.86 14.92
CA PHE A 440 19.03 -6.97 15.07
C PHE A 440 18.63 -6.74 16.54
N LEU A 441 18.71 -7.77 17.38
CA LEU A 441 18.33 -7.67 18.80
C LEU A 441 19.29 -6.77 19.61
N ASP A 442 20.52 -6.60 19.13
CA ASP A 442 21.54 -5.71 19.72
C ASP A 442 21.46 -4.26 19.22
N GLU A 443 20.65 -3.98 18.18
CA GLU A 443 20.53 -2.62 17.62
C GLU A 443 19.93 -1.64 18.62
N TRP A 444 20.38 -0.38 18.52
CA TRP A 444 19.84 0.73 19.27
C TRP A 444 18.89 1.52 18.39
N ILE A 445 17.69 1.75 18.86
CA ILE A 445 16.65 2.51 18.17
C ILE A 445 16.26 3.74 18.99
N GLU A 446 15.91 4.81 18.29
CA GLU A 446 15.41 6.03 18.88
C GLU A 446 14.02 5.81 19.49
N ALA A 447 13.79 6.29 20.71
CA ALA A 447 12.48 6.24 21.35
C ALA A 447 11.70 7.52 21.07
N TYR A 448 10.39 7.39 20.90
CA TYR A 448 9.51 8.56 20.79
C TYR A 448 9.41 9.32 22.13
N PRO A 449 9.41 10.66 22.14
CA PRO A 449 9.66 11.53 20.99
C PRO A 449 11.17 11.62 20.66
N ILE A 450 11.48 11.46 19.36
CA ILE A 450 12.86 11.35 18.86
C ILE A 450 13.73 12.56 19.23
N GLU A 451 13.12 13.73 19.36
CA GLU A 451 13.80 14.99 19.73
C GLU A 451 14.44 14.95 21.12
N ARG A 452 14.06 14.05 21.98
CA ARG A 452 14.70 13.86 23.30
C ARG A 452 16.06 13.16 23.18
N GLY A 453 16.37 12.55 22.03
CA GLY A 453 17.60 11.81 21.82
C GLY A 453 17.71 10.54 22.67
N GLU A 454 16.59 10.05 23.20
CA GLU A 454 16.57 8.82 23.99
C GLU A 454 16.65 7.61 23.04
N VAL A 455 17.52 6.66 23.37
CA VAL A 455 17.70 5.43 22.59
C VAL A 455 17.53 4.19 23.48
N ARG A 456 17.04 3.11 22.87
CA ARG A 456 16.84 1.81 23.55
C ARG A 456 17.36 0.70 22.65
N SER A 457 17.92 -0.36 23.24
CA SER A 457 18.18 -1.56 22.44
C SER A 457 16.86 -2.25 22.07
N VAL A 458 16.82 -2.89 20.91
CA VAL A 458 15.66 -3.69 20.49
C VAL A 458 15.30 -4.70 21.59
N MET A 459 16.30 -5.36 22.18
CA MET A 459 16.09 -6.31 23.26
C MET A 459 15.42 -5.67 24.49
N SER A 460 15.82 -4.44 24.88
CA SER A 460 15.20 -3.76 26.03
C SER A 460 13.73 -3.35 25.76
N VAL A 461 13.39 -3.07 24.50
CA VAL A 461 11.98 -2.83 24.10
C VAL A 461 11.18 -4.12 24.21
N ILE A 462 11.74 -5.26 23.77
CA ILE A 462 11.12 -6.58 23.91
C ILE A 462 10.89 -6.91 25.38
N GLU A 463 11.87 -6.69 26.25
CA GLU A 463 11.73 -6.91 27.70
C GLU A 463 10.57 -6.09 28.27
N SER A 464 10.40 -4.83 27.83
CA SER A 464 9.28 -4.00 28.27
C SER A 464 7.91 -4.54 27.80
N TYR A 465 7.83 -5.21 26.65
CA TYR A 465 6.60 -5.90 26.23
C TYR A 465 6.21 -7.01 27.20
N PHE A 466 7.18 -7.82 27.64
CA PHE A 466 6.91 -8.89 28.61
C PHE A 466 6.50 -8.34 29.97
N MET A 467 7.13 -7.26 30.44
CA MET A 467 6.68 -6.58 31.65
C MET A 467 5.22 -6.16 31.53
N TYR A 468 4.89 -5.45 30.45
CA TYR A 468 3.54 -4.98 30.17
C TYR A 468 2.52 -6.12 30.06
N LEU A 469 2.84 -7.21 29.35
CA LEU A 469 1.97 -8.37 29.19
C LEU A 469 1.79 -9.15 30.50
N SER A 470 2.85 -9.26 31.30
CA SER A 470 2.83 -10.03 32.57
C SER A 470 2.02 -9.36 33.70
N GLU A 471 1.87 -8.04 33.65
CA GLU A 471 1.06 -7.28 34.60
C GLU A 471 -0.46 -7.38 34.30
N ARG A 472 -0.84 -7.94 33.15
CA ARG A 472 -2.24 -8.08 32.76
C ARG A 472 -2.92 -9.20 33.52
N THR A 473 -3.98 -8.88 34.27
CA THR A 473 -4.79 -9.84 35.02
C THR A 473 -5.86 -10.50 34.14
N TYR A 474 -6.25 -9.89 33.04
CA TYR A 474 -7.25 -10.42 32.11
C TYR A 474 -6.63 -10.84 30.78
N VAL A 475 -6.82 -12.11 30.41
CA VAL A 475 -6.38 -12.68 29.14
C VAL A 475 -7.62 -13.06 28.33
N SER A 476 -7.87 -12.35 27.22
CA SER A 476 -8.96 -12.68 26.30
C SER A 476 -8.72 -14.00 25.58
N ALA A 477 -9.77 -14.56 24.93
CA ALA A 477 -9.63 -15.76 24.12
C ALA A 477 -8.61 -15.55 22.99
N SER A 478 -8.68 -14.44 22.27
CA SER A 478 -7.74 -14.10 21.21
C SER A 478 -6.31 -13.94 21.71
N MET A 479 -6.11 -13.25 22.83
CA MET A 479 -4.79 -13.12 23.44
C MET A 479 -4.20 -14.49 23.82
N SER A 480 -5.01 -15.37 24.38
CA SER A 480 -4.58 -16.73 24.75
C SER A 480 -4.18 -17.56 23.52
N SER A 481 -4.96 -17.48 22.44
CA SER A 481 -4.65 -18.17 21.16
C SER A 481 -3.35 -17.65 20.54
N MET A 482 -3.13 -16.33 20.54
CA MET A 482 -1.89 -15.72 20.06
C MET A 482 -0.69 -16.10 20.91
N GLN A 483 -0.80 -16.05 22.24
CA GLN A 483 0.26 -16.48 23.16
C GLN A 483 0.67 -17.93 22.90
N ALA A 484 -0.29 -18.84 22.79
CA ALA A 484 -0.03 -20.26 22.54
C ALA A 484 0.62 -20.53 21.17
N ALA A 485 0.36 -19.69 20.18
CA ALA A 485 0.95 -19.82 18.84
C ALA A 485 2.33 -19.18 18.72
N ILE A 486 2.58 -18.05 19.38
CA ILE A 486 3.74 -17.18 19.15
C ILE A 486 4.86 -17.45 20.19
N LEU A 487 4.51 -17.51 21.48
CA LEU A 487 5.52 -17.52 22.54
C LEU A 487 6.49 -18.71 22.50
N PRO A 488 6.09 -19.96 22.17
CA PRO A 488 7.03 -21.08 22.10
C PRO A 488 8.12 -20.87 21.06
N GLU A 489 7.75 -20.40 19.87
CA GLU A 489 8.72 -20.15 18.82
C GLU A 489 9.56 -18.91 19.09
N PHE A 490 8.96 -17.86 19.65
CA PHE A 490 9.70 -16.67 20.09
C PHE A 490 10.76 -17.04 21.16
N LEU A 491 10.40 -17.84 22.15
CA LEU A 491 11.34 -18.35 23.16
C LEU A 491 12.51 -19.09 22.50
N ASN A 492 12.23 -19.98 21.53
CA ASN A 492 13.25 -20.68 20.77
C ASN A 492 14.21 -19.70 20.05
N GLN A 493 13.70 -18.63 19.41
CA GLN A 493 14.54 -17.63 18.75
C GLN A 493 15.41 -16.86 19.76
N ILE A 494 14.90 -16.55 20.95
CA ILE A 494 15.66 -15.87 22.01
C ILE A 494 16.73 -16.81 22.62
N GLU A 495 16.45 -18.10 22.73
CA GLU A 495 17.46 -19.09 23.13
C GLU A 495 18.59 -19.22 22.12
N LEU A 496 18.27 -19.22 20.82
CA LEU A 496 19.25 -19.21 19.73
C LEU A 496 20.11 -17.94 19.71
N TYR A 497 19.53 -16.80 20.04
CA TYR A 497 20.27 -15.54 20.21
C TYR A 497 21.36 -15.64 21.29
N GLY A 498 21.09 -16.29 22.42
CA GLY A 498 22.06 -16.70 23.42
C GLY A 498 22.72 -15.60 24.25
N LYS A 499 22.32 -14.32 24.09
CA LYS A 499 22.87 -13.17 24.84
C LYS A 499 21.89 -12.55 25.85
N SER A 500 20.68 -13.07 25.95
CA SER A 500 19.69 -12.61 26.92
C SER A 500 20.11 -12.90 28.34
N SER A 501 19.68 -12.07 29.31
CA SER A 501 19.93 -12.34 30.72
C SER A 501 19.26 -13.64 31.18
N ALA A 502 19.87 -14.35 32.12
CA ALA A 502 19.29 -15.58 32.70
C ALA A 502 17.94 -15.32 33.37
N GLU A 503 17.80 -14.14 33.99
CA GLU A 503 16.56 -13.69 34.62
C GLU A 503 15.45 -13.54 33.61
N PHE A 504 15.71 -12.84 32.47
CA PHE A 504 14.72 -12.67 31.39
C PHE A 504 14.32 -14.02 30.79
N LEU A 505 15.29 -14.89 30.48
CA LEU A 505 14.98 -16.22 29.93
C LEU A 505 14.12 -17.06 30.86
N THR A 506 14.42 -17.00 32.19
CA THR A 506 13.61 -17.70 33.18
C THR A 506 12.19 -17.15 33.26
N ALA A 507 12.05 -15.82 33.24
CA ALA A 507 10.75 -15.16 33.24
C ALA A 507 9.95 -15.50 31.97
N LEU A 508 10.60 -15.45 30.78
CA LEU A 508 9.98 -15.77 29.47
C LEU A 508 9.51 -17.23 29.43
N ARG A 509 10.33 -18.19 29.89
CA ARG A 509 9.93 -19.61 29.98
C ARG A 509 8.71 -19.78 30.88
N SER A 510 8.76 -19.23 32.11
CA SER A 510 7.65 -19.32 33.06
C SER A 510 6.37 -18.68 32.53
N TYR A 511 6.48 -17.54 31.84
CA TYR A 511 5.34 -16.87 31.20
C TYR A 511 4.76 -17.71 30.06
N THR A 512 5.62 -18.30 29.21
CA THR A 512 5.21 -19.19 28.11
C THR A 512 4.48 -20.42 28.66
N GLU A 513 5.02 -21.10 29.66
CA GLU A 513 4.39 -22.27 30.27
C GLU A 513 3.02 -21.94 30.85
N LYS A 514 2.89 -20.86 31.63
CA LYS A 514 1.62 -20.40 32.20
C LYS A 514 0.59 -20.06 31.12
N SER A 515 1.04 -19.43 30.00
CA SER A 515 0.18 -19.09 28.88
C SER A 515 -0.35 -20.34 28.17
N LEU A 516 0.50 -21.38 28.02
CA LEU A 516 0.09 -22.66 27.44
C LEU A 516 -0.87 -23.42 28.33
N ASP A 517 -0.63 -23.45 29.67
CA ASP A 517 -1.54 -24.06 30.65
C ASP A 517 -2.91 -23.35 30.61
N HIS A 518 -2.89 -22.02 30.60
CA HIS A 518 -4.12 -21.24 30.51
C HIS A 518 -4.89 -21.53 29.21
N PHE A 519 -4.19 -21.60 28.07
CA PHE A 519 -4.79 -21.88 26.77
C PHE A 519 -5.40 -23.30 26.74
N THR A 520 -4.68 -24.31 27.23
CA THR A 520 -5.15 -25.70 27.26
C THR A 520 -6.36 -25.92 28.16
N ALA A 521 -6.50 -25.12 29.20
CA ALA A 521 -7.63 -25.17 30.13
C ALA A 521 -8.90 -24.51 29.57
N ARG A 522 -8.80 -23.76 28.46
CA ARG A 522 -9.95 -23.06 27.84
C ARG A 522 -10.81 -24.00 27.00
N THR A 523 -12.09 -23.66 26.96
CA THR A 523 -13.09 -24.33 26.10
C THR A 523 -13.76 -23.37 25.11
N ASP A 524 -13.51 -22.06 25.26
CA ASP A 524 -14.08 -20.98 24.47
C ASP A 524 -13.04 -20.48 23.43
N TYR A 525 -13.02 -21.07 22.25
CA TYR A 525 -12.21 -20.61 21.14
C TYR A 525 -13.00 -19.69 20.21
N ARG A 526 -12.34 -18.66 19.68
CA ARG A 526 -12.93 -17.81 18.65
C ARG A 526 -12.45 -18.27 17.29
N LEU A 527 -13.37 -18.60 16.41
CA LEU A 527 -13.02 -19.02 15.04
C LEU A 527 -12.33 -17.92 14.24
N SER A 528 -12.54 -16.63 14.59
CA SER A 528 -11.78 -15.50 14.03
C SER A 528 -10.27 -15.57 14.30
N ASP A 529 -9.84 -16.35 15.29
CA ASP A 529 -8.43 -16.53 15.64
C ASP A 529 -7.82 -17.78 14.97
N LEU A 530 -8.47 -18.29 13.92
CA LEU A 530 -8.16 -19.56 13.26
C LEU A 530 -6.67 -19.74 12.93
N GLN A 531 -6.02 -18.68 12.43
CA GLN A 531 -4.58 -18.71 12.13
C GLN A 531 -3.71 -19.07 13.35
N TYR A 532 -4.05 -18.58 14.53
CA TYR A 532 -3.30 -18.84 15.75
C TYR A 532 -3.69 -20.18 16.39
N LEU A 533 -4.98 -20.53 16.37
CA LEU A 533 -5.47 -21.81 16.88
C LEU A 533 -4.80 -22.99 16.15
N LEU A 534 -4.67 -22.91 14.84
CA LEU A 534 -4.04 -23.97 14.05
C LEU A 534 -2.52 -24.02 14.21
N LYS A 535 -1.87 -22.88 14.47
CA LYS A 535 -0.44 -22.80 14.78
C LYS A 535 -0.10 -23.31 16.19
N ALA A 536 -1.00 -23.19 17.17
CA ALA A 536 -0.74 -23.56 18.56
C ALA A 536 -0.38 -25.05 18.68
N GLN A 537 0.88 -25.36 19.05
CA GLN A 537 1.38 -26.74 19.15
C GLN A 537 0.70 -27.53 20.27
N SER A 538 0.27 -26.86 21.33
CA SER A 538 -0.43 -27.46 22.47
C SER A 538 -1.85 -27.94 22.16
N LEU A 539 -2.42 -27.55 21.02
CA LEU A 539 -3.76 -27.98 20.63
C LEU A 539 -3.69 -29.34 19.88
N PRO A 540 -4.42 -30.38 20.33
CA PRO A 540 -4.43 -31.68 19.68
C PRO A 540 -4.91 -31.59 18.21
N SER A 541 -4.32 -32.40 17.31
CA SER A 541 -4.65 -32.40 15.89
C SER A 541 -6.12 -32.70 15.61
N SER A 542 -6.78 -33.56 16.42
CA SER A 542 -8.23 -33.81 16.30
C SER A 542 -9.03 -32.53 16.55
N LYS A 543 -8.67 -31.77 17.60
CA LYS A 543 -9.35 -30.54 17.95
C LYS A 543 -9.11 -29.43 16.89
N LYS A 544 -7.89 -29.36 16.33
CA LYS A 544 -7.59 -28.46 15.20
C LYS A 544 -8.46 -28.78 13.98
N ARG A 545 -8.69 -30.07 13.70
CA ARG A 545 -9.56 -30.51 12.60
C ARG A 545 -11.00 -30.07 12.85
N ASP A 546 -11.55 -30.31 14.04
CA ASP A 546 -12.91 -29.87 14.40
C ASP A 546 -13.06 -28.35 14.21
N ILE A 547 -12.11 -27.55 14.71
CA ILE A 547 -12.10 -26.09 14.57
C ILE A 547 -12.05 -25.65 13.11
N LEU A 548 -11.24 -26.32 12.28
CA LEU A 548 -11.13 -26.00 10.86
C LEU A 548 -12.43 -26.34 10.10
N ASP A 549 -13.00 -27.51 10.40
CA ASP A 549 -14.26 -27.93 9.78
C ASP A 549 -15.41 -26.98 10.16
N ASP A 550 -15.51 -26.57 11.44
CA ASP A 550 -16.46 -25.57 11.89
C ASP A 550 -16.26 -24.20 11.18
N ALA A 551 -15.01 -23.77 11.03
CA ALA A 551 -14.70 -22.50 10.35
C ALA A 551 -15.04 -22.53 8.84
N ILE A 552 -14.87 -23.68 8.19
CA ILE A 552 -15.28 -23.88 6.79
C ILE A 552 -16.81 -23.89 6.68
N ASP A 553 -17.50 -24.59 7.57
CA ASP A 553 -18.97 -24.70 7.56
C ASP A 553 -19.63 -23.33 7.84
N GLU A 554 -19.04 -22.49 8.68
CA GLU A 554 -19.47 -21.11 8.95
C GLU A 554 -19.05 -20.11 7.87
N GLY A 555 -18.18 -20.50 6.93
CA GLY A 555 -17.73 -19.66 5.81
C GLY A 555 -16.84 -18.48 6.23
N ILE A 556 -16.10 -18.62 7.35
CA ILE A 556 -15.23 -17.56 7.89
C ILE A 556 -13.76 -17.72 7.49
N VAL A 557 -13.42 -18.75 6.72
CA VAL A 557 -12.05 -18.94 6.23
C VAL A 557 -11.72 -17.90 5.17
N ASP A 558 -10.67 -17.15 5.42
CA ASP A 558 -10.17 -16.07 4.54
C ASP A 558 -8.65 -16.15 4.32
N MET A 559 -8.07 -15.14 3.66
CA MET A 559 -6.62 -15.06 3.43
C MET A 559 -5.80 -14.97 4.73
N THR A 560 -6.34 -14.39 5.78
CA THR A 560 -5.64 -14.24 7.07
C THR A 560 -5.53 -15.57 7.82
N SER A 561 -6.45 -16.49 7.57
CA SER A 561 -6.50 -17.83 8.17
C SER A 561 -5.50 -18.79 7.55
N LEU A 562 -5.14 -18.60 6.29
CA LEU A 562 -4.33 -19.53 5.49
C LEU A 562 -2.95 -19.87 6.09
N PRO A 563 -2.20 -18.93 6.70
CA PRO A 563 -0.92 -19.28 7.33
C PRO A 563 -1.06 -20.31 8.45
N GLY A 564 -2.15 -20.27 9.22
CA GLY A 564 -2.46 -21.30 10.22
C GLY A 564 -2.86 -22.63 9.60
N ILE A 565 -3.70 -22.60 8.55
CA ILE A 565 -4.11 -23.82 7.83
C ILE A 565 -2.89 -24.48 7.18
N ALA A 566 -1.96 -23.71 6.60
CA ALA A 566 -0.75 -24.23 5.97
C ALA A 566 0.16 -25.00 6.95
N THR A 567 0.27 -24.53 8.19
CA THR A 567 1.04 -25.23 9.22
C THR A 567 0.38 -26.53 9.70
N PHE A 568 -0.95 -26.64 9.58
CA PHE A 568 -1.72 -27.82 9.98
C PHE A 568 -1.96 -28.79 8.83
N ASP A 569 -2.39 -28.32 7.67
CA ASP A 569 -2.68 -29.13 6.47
C ASP A 569 -2.36 -28.33 5.19
N THR A 570 -1.14 -28.53 4.70
CA THR A 570 -0.64 -27.83 3.49
C THR A 570 -1.45 -28.15 2.23
N ILE A 571 -2.02 -29.37 2.11
CA ILE A 571 -2.80 -29.75 0.93
C ILE A 571 -4.11 -29.00 0.91
N GLU A 572 -4.78 -28.94 2.04
CA GLU A 572 -6.04 -28.20 2.20
C GLU A 572 -5.82 -26.69 2.01
N ALA A 573 -4.76 -26.12 2.61
CA ALA A 573 -4.37 -24.75 2.41
C ALA A 573 -4.14 -24.39 0.93
N LYS A 574 -3.48 -25.25 0.15
CA LYS A 574 -3.30 -25.08 -1.31
C LYS A 574 -4.63 -25.04 -2.06
N SER A 575 -5.58 -25.86 -1.66
CA SER A 575 -6.91 -25.90 -2.28
C SER A 575 -7.70 -24.63 -2.00
N ILE A 576 -7.73 -24.21 -0.74
CA ILE A 576 -8.43 -23.00 -0.28
C ILE A 576 -7.78 -21.74 -0.89
N PHE A 577 -6.45 -21.65 -0.89
CA PHE A 577 -5.71 -20.53 -1.47
C PHE A 577 -6.08 -20.27 -2.93
N ARG A 578 -6.19 -21.33 -3.74
CA ARG A 578 -6.57 -21.19 -5.16
C ARG A 578 -7.95 -20.57 -5.34
N THR A 579 -8.87 -20.82 -4.43
CA THR A 579 -10.22 -20.24 -4.45
C THR A 579 -10.16 -18.79 -3.98
N LEU A 580 -9.53 -18.53 -2.84
CA LEU A 580 -9.48 -17.21 -2.24
C LEU A 580 -8.71 -16.17 -3.07
N ILE A 581 -7.62 -16.55 -3.74
CA ILE A 581 -6.87 -15.63 -4.60
C ILE A 581 -7.71 -15.15 -5.79
N LEU A 582 -8.60 -15.99 -6.29
CA LEU A 582 -9.51 -15.61 -7.37
C LEU A 582 -10.64 -14.72 -6.86
N GLN A 583 -11.14 -14.95 -5.64
CA GLN A 583 -12.11 -14.08 -4.99
C GLN A 583 -11.50 -12.71 -4.66
N ASN A 584 -10.29 -12.68 -4.13
CA ASN A 584 -9.57 -11.42 -3.85
C ASN A 584 -9.35 -10.58 -5.11
N LYS A 585 -9.14 -11.23 -6.26
CA LYS A 585 -9.04 -10.56 -7.56
C LYS A 585 -10.31 -9.76 -7.90
N ASP A 586 -11.48 -10.29 -7.59
CA ASP A 586 -12.78 -9.69 -7.92
C ASP A 586 -13.27 -8.70 -6.86
N ALA A 587 -12.60 -8.62 -5.70
CA ALA A 587 -12.88 -7.61 -4.69
C ALA A 587 -12.55 -6.19 -5.19
N LYS A 588 -13.18 -5.17 -4.59
CA LYS A 588 -12.83 -3.77 -4.85
C LYS A 588 -11.34 -3.56 -4.54
N ALA A 589 -10.68 -2.72 -5.34
CA ALA A 589 -9.23 -2.48 -5.17
C ALA A 589 -8.85 -2.05 -3.74
N GLU A 590 -9.75 -1.32 -3.07
CA GLU A 590 -9.55 -0.80 -1.73
C GLU A 590 -9.67 -1.86 -0.62
N ASP A 591 -10.41 -2.96 -0.88
CA ASP A 591 -10.74 -4.00 0.10
C ASP A 591 -9.88 -5.27 -0.05
N ARG A 592 -8.91 -5.28 -0.98
CA ARG A 592 -8.09 -6.46 -1.28
C ARG A 592 -7.11 -6.79 -0.18
N GLU A 593 -6.98 -8.07 0.10
CA GLU A 593 -6.03 -8.65 1.05
C GLU A 593 -4.69 -9.00 0.36
N ASP A 594 -4.08 -8.03 -0.36
CA ASP A 594 -2.90 -8.29 -1.19
C ASP A 594 -1.67 -8.73 -0.38
N LEU A 595 -1.44 -8.14 0.79
CA LEU A 595 -0.34 -8.51 1.70
C LEU A 595 -0.51 -9.94 2.23
N TRP A 596 -1.70 -10.29 2.71
CA TRP A 596 -2.01 -11.61 3.20
C TRP A 596 -1.94 -12.66 2.10
N THR A 597 -2.31 -12.31 0.84
CA THR A 597 -2.17 -13.18 -0.32
C THR A 597 -0.71 -13.57 -0.56
N ILE A 598 0.22 -12.62 -0.50
CA ILE A 598 1.66 -12.89 -0.67
C ILE A 598 2.20 -13.70 0.49
N TYR A 599 1.88 -13.34 1.73
CA TYR A 599 2.33 -14.07 2.92
C TYR A 599 1.85 -15.53 2.87
N SER A 600 0.57 -15.76 2.60
CA SER A 600 -0.03 -17.10 2.51
C SER A 600 0.60 -17.94 1.39
N TYR A 601 0.92 -17.33 0.24
CA TYR A 601 1.60 -18.03 -0.83
C TYR A 601 2.95 -18.62 -0.40
N PHE A 602 3.75 -17.84 0.31
CA PHE A 602 5.05 -18.31 0.80
C PHE A 602 4.89 -19.37 1.88
N GLN A 603 3.96 -19.20 2.82
CA GLN A 603 3.66 -20.21 3.85
C GLN A 603 3.26 -21.56 3.28
N ILE A 604 2.48 -21.57 2.19
CA ILE A 604 2.03 -22.79 1.52
C ILE A 604 3.16 -23.43 0.71
N LYS A 605 4.14 -22.65 0.26
CA LYS A 605 5.25 -23.12 -0.59
C LYS A 605 6.38 -23.72 0.23
N GLU A 606 6.63 -23.23 1.47
CA GLU A 606 7.56 -23.84 2.43
C GLU A 606 7.12 -25.24 2.82
#